data_8a72357023f0d76ab3236aea9e382480
#
_entry.id   8a72357023f0d76ab3236aea9e382480
#
_cell.length_a   1.000
_cell.length_b   1.000
_cell.length_c   1.000
_cell.angle_alpha   90.00
_cell.angle_beta   90.00
_cell.angle_gamma   90.00
#
_symmetry.space_group_name_H-M   'P 1'
#
loop_
_entity.id
_entity.type
_entity.pdbx_description
1 polymer ?
#
loop_
_entity_poly.entity_id
_entity_poly.type
_entity_poly.pdbx_seq_one_letter_code
_entity_poly.pdbx_strand_id
1 'polypeptide(L)'
;MRYFQVPVDETFDPPRYNVAPGTDLEAFRAGHETPAAFQPMFWGFRPKRVEDGPRPINARAEKVPTSPYFRSAFARRRCIVLADGWYEWRKTNDGKQPYYITLAEDASQDVLMMAGIWEPTADGGACCAIITEPASERLAHIHDRKPLVLDAECRWDWLDPDRTEREAIRAGTVRLNPDTLIYHPVSTRVNRPSEDDPGLIEAIT
;
A
#
# COMPACT_ATOMS: atom_id res chain seq x y z
N MET A 1 12.02 -13.66 -2.07
CA MET A 1 11.02 -13.06 -2.98
C MET A 1 11.67 -12.64 -4.29
N ARG A 2 11.05 -12.99 -5.42
CA ARG A 2 11.56 -12.83 -6.79
C ARG A 2 12.00 -11.40 -7.14
N TYR A 3 11.31 -10.37 -6.62
CA TYR A 3 11.56 -8.97 -6.98
C TYR A 3 12.66 -8.28 -6.18
N PHE A 4 12.91 -8.68 -4.94
CA PHE A 4 13.79 -7.93 -4.03
C PHE A 4 15.10 -8.62 -3.70
N GLN A 5 15.27 -9.89 -4.08
CA GLN A 5 16.51 -10.70 -3.88
C GLN A 5 17.04 -10.65 -2.44
N VAL A 6 16.14 -10.51 -1.47
CA VAL A 6 16.49 -10.59 -0.04
C VAL A 6 16.19 -11.98 0.48
N PRO A 7 16.95 -12.47 1.46
CA PRO A 7 16.59 -13.71 2.15
C PRO A 7 15.16 -13.59 2.69
N VAL A 8 14.38 -14.62 2.44
CA VAL A 8 13.06 -14.78 3.03
C VAL A 8 13.30 -15.44 4.37
N ASP A 9 12.90 -14.80 5.46
CA ASP A 9 12.83 -15.45 6.76
C ASP A 9 11.77 -16.56 6.64
N GLU A 10 12.11 -17.80 6.97
CA GLU A 10 11.19 -18.94 6.91
C GLU A 10 10.02 -18.84 7.90
N THR A 11 10.04 -17.83 8.76
CA THR A 11 8.99 -17.52 9.74
C THR A 11 7.93 -16.58 9.19
N PHE A 12 7.50 -16.74 7.93
CA PHE A 12 6.36 -15.98 7.43
C PHE A 12 5.10 -16.29 8.26
N ASP A 13 4.47 -15.24 8.73
CA ASP A 13 3.11 -15.34 9.26
C ASP A 13 2.17 -16.01 8.24
N PRO A 14 1.15 -16.75 8.70
CA PRO A 14 0.17 -17.33 7.78
C PRO A 14 -0.45 -16.24 6.90
N PRO A 15 -0.91 -16.59 5.68
CA PRO A 15 -1.57 -15.64 4.80
C PRO A 15 -2.69 -14.90 5.53
N ARG A 16 -2.76 -13.58 5.33
CA ARG A 16 -3.78 -12.71 5.90
C ARG A 16 -4.66 -12.17 4.78
N TYR A 17 -5.96 -12.38 4.92
CA TYR A 17 -6.96 -12.01 3.91
C TYR A 17 -7.71 -10.74 4.25
N ASN A 18 -7.56 -10.20 5.47
CA ASN A 18 -8.24 -9.00 5.94
C ASN A 18 -7.35 -8.13 6.83
N VAL A 19 -6.31 -7.54 6.26
CA VAL A 19 -5.43 -6.62 6.96
C VAL A 19 -6.14 -5.27 7.12
N ALA A 20 -6.65 -5.02 8.33
CA ALA A 20 -7.36 -3.78 8.63
C ALA A 20 -6.41 -2.63 9.02
N PRO A 21 -6.78 -1.37 8.72
CA PRO A 21 -6.06 -0.21 9.26
C PRO A 21 -5.92 -0.27 10.79
N GLY A 22 -4.79 0.21 11.31
CA GLY A 22 -4.50 0.15 12.74
C GLY A 22 -3.86 -1.17 13.20
N THR A 23 -3.51 -2.05 12.26
CA THR A 23 -2.70 -3.25 12.50
C THR A 23 -1.38 -3.18 11.73
N ASP A 24 -0.46 -4.08 12.00
CA ASP A 24 0.78 -4.17 11.25
C ASP A 24 0.55 -4.80 9.88
N LEU A 25 1.26 -4.30 8.90
CA LEU A 25 1.36 -4.86 7.55
C LEU A 25 2.85 -5.02 7.18
N GLU A 26 3.12 -5.95 6.27
CA GLU A 26 4.47 -6.15 5.76
C GLU A 26 4.81 -5.10 4.69
N ALA A 27 5.92 -4.37 4.91
CA ALA A 27 6.42 -3.41 3.95
C ALA A 27 7.92 -3.60 3.70
N PHE A 28 8.31 -3.41 2.45
CA PHE A 28 9.71 -3.40 2.04
C PHE A 28 10.25 -1.96 2.07
N ARG A 29 11.39 -1.77 2.67
CA ARG A 29 12.12 -0.50 2.66
C ARG A 29 13.59 -0.68 2.32
N ALA A 30 14.19 0.36 1.78
CA ALA A 30 15.63 0.51 1.64
C ALA A 30 16.05 1.84 2.25
N GLY A 31 17.30 1.93 2.70
CA GLY A 31 17.86 3.16 3.27
C GLY A 31 19.37 3.05 3.47
N HIS A 32 20.04 4.18 3.70
CA HIS A 32 21.51 4.22 3.91
C HIS A 32 21.96 3.54 5.19
N GLU A 33 21.19 3.72 6.27
CA GLU A 33 21.60 3.27 7.61
C GLU A 33 21.08 1.87 7.93
N THR A 34 20.18 1.34 7.10
CA THR A 34 19.54 0.04 7.32
C THR A 34 19.51 -0.78 6.05
N PRO A 35 19.88 -2.05 6.10
CA PRO A 35 19.76 -2.94 4.95
C PRO A 35 18.34 -2.92 4.37
N ALA A 36 18.24 -3.11 3.07
CA ALA A 36 16.95 -3.32 2.42
C ALA A 36 16.30 -4.60 2.97
N ALA A 37 15.11 -4.48 3.52
CA ALA A 37 14.44 -5.59 4.19
C ALA A 37 12.92 -5.40 4.22
N PHE A 38 12.22 -6.53 4.37
CA PHE A 38 10.84 -6.55 4.84
C PHE A 38 10.81 -6.31 6.34
N GLN A 39 9.82 -5.55 6.79
CA GLN A 39 9.53 -5.42 8.20
C GLN A 39 8.06 -5.09 8.43
N PRO A 40 7.47 -5.53 9.54
CA PRO A 40 6.15 -5.09 9.94
C PRO A 40 6.16 -3.58 10.23
N MET A 41 5.13 -2.89 9.71
CA MET A 41 4.89 -1.47 9.94
C MET A 41 3.44 -1.26 10.34
N PHE A 42 3.22 -0.49 11.40
CA PHE A 42 1.87 -0.12 11.82
C PHE A 42 1.19 0.73 10.75
N TRP A 43 0.05 0.29 10.24
CA TRP A 43 -0.72 1.01 9.23
C TRP A 43 -1.51 2.16 9.87
N GLY A 44 -0.88 3.29 9.97
CA GLY A 44 -1.36 4.50 10.61
C GLY A 44 -0.19 5.45 10.87
N PHE A 45 0.13 6.27 9.87
CA PHE A 45 1.29 7.14 9.84
C PHE A 45 1.22 8.25 10.88
N ARG A 46 2.33 8.51 11.57
CA ARG A 46 2.51 9.69 12.41
C ARG A 46 3.96 10.15 12.35
N PRO A 47 4.24 11.43 12.00
CA PRO A 47 5.61 11.95 12.03
C PRO A 47 6.19 11.89 13.44
N LYS A 48 7.47 11.51 13.57
CA LYS A 48 8.17 11.41 14.86
C LYS A 48 8.07 12.68 15.72
N ARG A 49 8.00 13.87 15.08
CA ARG A 49 7.88 15.18 15.77
C ARG A 49 6.48 15.47 16.32
N VAL A 50 5.49 14.62 16.06
CA VAL A 50 4.09 14.80 16.48
C VAL A 50 3.79 13.75 17.53
N GLU A 51 3.72 14.14 18.78
CA GLU A 51 3.43 13.24 19.92
C GLU A 51 1.99 12.77 19.88
N ASP A 52 1.07 13.73 19.71
CA ASP A 52 -0.36 13.48 19.58
C ASP A 52 -0.90 14.04 18.28
N GLY A 53 -1.76 13.26 17.61
CA GLY A 53 -2.32 13.69 16.34
C GLY A 53 -2.95 12.55 15.54
N PRO A 54 -3.54 12.87 14.40
CA PRO A 54 -4.17 11.87 13.55
C PRO A 54 -3.15 10.82 13.08
N ARG A 55 -3.65 9.61 12.86
CA ARG A 55 -2.89 8.52 12.25
C ARG A 55 -3.49 8.17 10.88
N PRO A 56 -3.29 9.02 9.84
CA PRO A 56 -3.80 8.73 8.51
C PRO A 56 -3.19 7.44 7.98
N ILE A 57 -4.06 6.59 7.43
CA ILE A 57 -3.68 5.34 6.78
C ILE A 57 -3.28 5.57 5.32
N ASN A 58 -3.71 6.68 4.73
CA ASN A 58 -3.45 7.05 3.35
C ASN A 58 -2.91 8.47 3.23
N ALA A 59 -2.07 8.70 2.22
CA ALA A 59 -1.56 10.01 1.82
C ALA A 59 -1.85 10.26 0.33
N ARG A 60 -2.50 11.38 -0.01
CA ARG A 60 -2.82 11.69 -1.41
C ARG A 60 -1.56 12.05 -2.19
N ALA A 61 -1.31 11.39 -3.33
CA ALA A 61 -0.15 11.61 -4.21
C ALA A 61 0.03 13.08 -4.62
N GLU A 62 -1.08 13.80 -4.79
CA GLU A 62 -1.09 15.21 -5.18
C GLU A 62 -0.58 16.13 -4.06
N LYS A 63 -0.76 15.72 -2.80
CA LYS A 63 -0.45 16.53 -1.62
C LYS A 63 0.76 16.05 -0.84
N VAL A 64 1.10 14.76 -0.91
CA VAL A 64 2.16 14.17 -0.09
C VAL A 64 3.51 14.90 -0.21
N PRO A 65 3.95 15.41 -1.41
CA PRO A 65 5.25 16.05 -1.52
C PRO A 65 5.32 17.45 -0.87
N THR A 66 4.19 18.09 -0.65
CA THR A 66 4.12 19.47 -0.11
C THR A 66 3.55 19.55 1.30
N SER A 67 2.85 18.52 1.73
CA SER A 67 2.24 18.47 3.05
C SER A 67 3.29 18.56 4.17
N PRO A 68 3.18 19.50 5.13
CA PRO A 68 4.07 19.54 6.28
C PRO A 68 4.07 18.23 7.09
N TYR A 69 3.00 17.45 7.01
CA TYR A 69 2.84 16.19 7.71
C TYR A 69 3.63 15.04 7.06
N PHE A 70 3.70 15.00 5.72
CA PHE A 70 4.22 13.87 4.95
C PHE A 70 5.51 14.13 4.18
N ARG A 71 5.80 15.41 3.82
CA ARG A 71 6.88 15.75 2.88
C ARG A 71 8.25 15.20 3.25
N SER A 72 8.57 15.15 4.55
CA SER A 72 9.88 14.64 5.01
C SER A 72 10.00 13.13 4.77
N ALA A 73 8.94 12.37 5.06
CA ALA A 73 8.90 10.94 4.79
C ALA A 73 8.87 10.67 3.28
N PHE A 74 8.09 11.44 2.51
CA PHE A 74 8.06 11.31 1.05
C PHE A 74 9.44 11.52 0.41
N ALA A 75 10.21 12.49 0.88
CA ALA A 75 11.54 12.76 0.35
C ALA A 75 12.56 11.65 0.67
N ARG A 76 12.48 11.01 1.85
CA ARG A 76 13.58 10.19 2.39
C ARG A 76 13.21 8.80 2.87
N ARG A 77 11.95 8.54 3.15
CA ARG A 77 11.47 7.30 3.78
C ARG A 77 10.27 6.75 3.03
N ARG A 78 10.55 6.26 1.83
CA ARG A 78 9.59 5.56 1.01
C ARG A 78 9.68 4.07 1.27
N CYS A 79 8.55 3.40 1.16
CA CYS A 79 8.44 1.95 1.28
C CYS A 79 7.49 1.41 0.20
N ILE A 80 7.45 0.10 0.09
CA ILE A 80 6.51 -0.63 -0.77
C ILE A 80 5.76 -1.59 0.11
N VAL A 81 4.43 -1.48 0.12
CA VAL A 81 3.54 -2.46 0.73
C VAL A 81 3.18 -3.48 -0.33
N LEU A 82 3.43 -4.77 -0.05
CA LEU A 82 3.06 -5.86 -0.93
C LEU A 82 1.68 -6.40 -0.55
N ALA A 83 0.86 -6.67 -1.56
CA ALA A 83 -0.44 -7.29 -1.38
C ALA A 83 -0.86 -8.03 -2.65
N ASP A 84 -1.67 -9.08 -2.49
CA ASP A 84 -2.32 -9.76 -3.62
C ASP A 84 -3.51 -8.97 -4.14
N GLY A 85 -4.12 -8.12 -3.31
CA GLY A 85 -5.24 -7.27 -3.66
C GLY A 85 -5.59 -6.28 -2.55
N TRP A 86 -6.66 -5.54 -2.78
CA TRP A 86 -7.24 -4.67 -1.76
C TRP A 86 -8.75 -4.61 -1.89
N TYR A 87 -9.42 -4.16 -0.83
CA TYR A 87 -10.87 -3.98 -0.80
C TYR A 87 -11.23 -2.52 -1.00
N GLU A 88 -12.33 -2.30 -1.76
CA GLU A 88 -13.00 -1.01 -1.89
C GLU A 88 -14.50 -1.20 -1.80
N TRP A 89 -15.22 -0.15 -1.40
CA TRP A 89 -16.65 -0.22 -1.14
C TRP A 89 -17.44 0.68 -2.07
N ARG A 90 -18.20 0.07 -2.98
CA ARG A 90 -19.16 0.80 -3.81
C ARG A 90 -20.41 1.13 -3.01
N LYS A 91 -20.83 2.40 -3.03
CA LYS A 91 -22.12 2.81 -2.46
C LYS A 91 -23.25 2.25 -3.32
N THR A 92 -24.27 1.68 -2.67
CA THR A 92 -25.52 1.18 -3.27
C THR A 92 -26.70 1.78 -2.55
N ASN A 93 -27.92 1.55 -3.04
CA ASN A 93 -29.12 2.02 -2.37
C ASN A 93 -29.32 1.38 -0.98
N ASP A 94 -28.85 0.14 -0.82
CA ASP A 94 -29.02 -0.68 0.39
C ASP A 94 -27.79 -0.66 1.31
N GLY A 95 -26.77 0.19 1.01
CA GLY A 95 -25.56 0.28 1.83
C GLY A 95 -24.26 0.34 1.03
N LYS A 96 -23.29 -0.49 1.40
CA LYS A 96 -22.00 -0.56 0.71
C LYS A 96 -21.69 -2.00 0.33
N GLN A 97 -21.43 -2.23 -0.95
CA GLN A 97 -20.96 -3.50 -1.49
C GLN A 97 -19.44 -3.50 -1.56
N PRO A 98 -18.74 -4.40 -0.84
CA PRO A 98 -17.30 -4.54 -0.97
C PRO A 98 -16.94 -5.25 -2.29
N TYR A 99 -15.81 -4.81 -2.84
CA TYR A 99 -15.15 -5.38 -4.01
C TYR A 99 -13.72 -5.73 -3.65
N TYR A 100 -13.24 -6.88 -4.10
CA TYR A 100 -11.84 -7.24 -4.10
C TYR A 100 -11.23 -6.87 -5.45
N ILE A 101 -10.11 -6.16 -5.42
CA ILE A 101 -9.40 -5.68 -6.61
C ILE A 101 -8.01 -6.32 -6.57
N THR A 102 -7.62 -6.98 -7.65
CA THR A 102 -6.38 -7.75 -7.76
C THR A 102 -5.81 -7.68 -9.17
N LEU A 103 -4.68 -8.34 -9.39
CA LEU A 103 -4.07 -8.48 -10.72
C LEU A 103 -4.79 -9.55 -11.54
N ALA A 104 -4.87 -9.33 -12.85
CA ALA A 104 -5.26 -10.36 -13.80
C ALA A 104 -4.15 -11.45 -13.88
N GLU A 105 -4.51 -12.66 -14.25
CA GLU A 105 -3.57 -13.80 -14.34
C GLU A 105 -2.43 -13.57 -15.35
N ASP A 106 -2.69 -12.77 -16.38
CA ASP A 106 -1.73 -12.41 -17.45
C ASP A 106 -0.96 -11.11 -17.16
N ALA A 107 -1.07 -10.55 -15.97
CA ALA A 107 -0.33 -9.35 -15.59
C ALA A 107 1.19 -9.59 -15.61
N SER A 108 1.95 -8.53 -15.93
CA SER A 108 3.43 -8.56 -15.99
C SER A 108 4.10 -8.82 -14.64
N GLN A 109 3.37 -8.64 -13.55
CA GLN A 109 3.81 -8.90 -12.18
C GLN A 109 2.73 -9.70 -11.44
N ASP A 110 3.15 -10.45 -10.43
CA ASP A 110 2.31 -11.36 -9.66
C ASP A 110 1.94 -10.84 -8.26
N VAL A 111 2.34 -9.60 -7.95
CA VAL A 111 2.05 -8.94 -6.67
C VAL A 111 1.86 -7.45 -6.86
N LEU A 112 0.94 -6.86 -6.13
CA LEU A 112 0.76 -5.42 -6.10
C LEU A 112 1.85 -4.76 -5.25
N MET A 113 2.53 -3.78 -5.81
CA MET A 113 3.54 -2.95 -5.14
C MET A 113 2.94 -1.59 -4.83
N MET A 114 2.29 -1.45 -3.69
CA MET A 114 1.67 -0.18 -3.29
C MET A 114 2.72 0.77 -2.76
N ALA A 115 2.84 1.96 -3.37
CA ALA A 115 3.73 3.01 -2.90
C ALA A 115 3.33 3.48 -1.51
N GLY A 116 4.27 3.53 -0.59
CA GLY A 116 4.07 3.98 0.78
C GLY A 116 5.15 4.94 1.26
N ILE A 117 4.86 5.58 2.37
CA ILE A 117 5.81 6.37 3.16
C ILE A 117 5.81 5.86 4.60
N TRP A 118 6.94 5.95 5.27
CA TRP A 118 7.07 5.44 6.63
C TRP A 118 7.81 6.41 7.57
N GLU A 119 7.67 6.18 8.85
CA GLU A 119 8.35 6.93 9.92
C GLU A 119 8.73 5.95 11.05
N PRO A 120 9.94 6.07 11.64
CA PRO A 120 10.28 5.31 12.83
C PRO A 120 9.42 5.75 14.02
N THR A 121 9.02 4.81 14.84
CA THR A 121 8.29 5.05 16.09
C THR A 121 9.24 5.12 17.30
N ALA A 122 8.77 5.66 18.42
CA ALA A 122 9.60 5.86 19.61
C ALA A 122 10.02 4.55 20.28
N ASP A 123 9.25 3.48 20.09
CA ASP A 123 9.49 2.12 20.59
C ASP A 123 10.45 1.30 19.71
N GLY A 124 11.00 1.90 18.65
CA GLY A 124 11.93 1.25 17.73
C GLY A 124 11.27 0.54 16.56
N GLY A 125 9.95 0.56 16.46
CA GLY A 125 9.17 0.08 15.32
C GLY A 125 9.08 1.09 14.18
N ALA A 126 8.12 0.87 13.28
CA ALA A 126 7.80 1.78 12.19
C ALA A 126 6.29 1.91 12.00
N CYS A 127 5.87 3.04 11.45
CA CYS A 127 4.50 3.24 11.00
C CYS A 127 4.48 3.73 9.56
N CYS A 128 3.41 3.45 8.81
CA CYS A 128 3.32 3.80 7.40
C CYS A 128 1.95 4.35 7.00
N ALA A 129 1.93 4.98 5.83
CA ALA A 129 0.71 5.29 5.08
C ALA A 129 0.90 4.88 3.62
N ILE A 130 -0.15 4.35 3.02
CA ILE A 130 -0.20 4.03 1.59
C ILE A 130 -0.50 5.32 0.80
N ILE A 131 0.23 5.55 -0.28
CA ILE A 131 -0.05 6.67 -1.17
C ILE A 131 -1.23 6.29 -2.07
N THR A 132 -2.19 7.22 -2.17
CA THR A 132 -3.37 7.04 -3.03
C THR A 132 -3.44 8.11 -4.11
N GLU A 133 -4.02 7.77 -5.25
CA GLU A 133 -4.25 8.65 -6.39
C GLU A 133 -5.71 8.52 -6.89
N PRO A 134 -6.18 9.41 -7.80
CA PRO A 134 -7.49 9.24 -8.41
C PRO A 134 -7.64 7.87 -9.06
N ALA A 135 -8.80 7.25 -8.90
CA ALA A 135 -9.09 5.99 -9.55
C ALA A 135 -9.04 6.11 -11.07
N SER A 136 -8.66 5.05 -11.77
CA SER A 136 -8.84 4.96 -13.22
C SER A 136 -10.34 4.90 -13.56
N GLU A 137 -10.70 5.23 -14.80
CA GLU A 137 -12.10 5.15 -15.27
C GLU A 137 -12.72 3.78 -14.97
N ARG A 138 -11.92 2.71 -15.10
CA ARG A 138 -12.32 1.34 -14.83
C ARG A 138 -12.75 1.09 -13.37
N LEU A 139 -12.17 1.78 -12.40
CA LEU A 139 -12.42 1.61 -10.97
C LEU A 139 -13.27 2.74 -10.36
N ALA A 140 -13.46 3.85 -11.08
CA ALA A 140 -14.12 5.05 -10.57
C ALA A 140 -15.59 4.79 -10.12
N HIS A 141 -16.24 3.79 -10.69
CA HIS A 141 -17.61 3.40 -10.30
C HIS A 141 -17.67 2.64 -8.96
N ILE A 142 -16.52 2.16 -8.45
CA ILE A 142 -16.40 1.52 -7.13
C ILE A 142 -16.02 2.57 -6.10
N HIS A 143 -14.91 3.29 -6.34
CA HIS A 143 -14.39 4.33 -5.46
C HIS A 143 -13.61 5.38 -6.25
N ASP A 144 -13.59 6.64 -5.80
CA ASP A 144 -12.89 7.74 -6.47
C ASP A 144 -11.36 7.74 -6.29
N ARG A 145 -10.87 6.92 -5.37
CA ARG A 145 -9.43 6.76 -5.09
C ARG A 145 -9.01 5.29 -5.19
N LYS A 146 -7.71 5.09 -5.48
CA LYS A 146 -7.05 3.79 -5.43
C LYS A 146 -5.64 3.94 -4.86
N PRO A 147 -5.00 2.89 -4.36
CA PRO A 147 -3.55 2.87 -4.09
C PRO A 147 -2.77 3.26 -5.35
N LEU A 148 -1.67 4.00 -5.17
CA LEU A 148 -0.68 4.17 -6.21
C LEU A 148 0.10 2.86 -6.30
N VAL A 149 -0.21 2.05 -7.30
CA VAL A 149 0.48 0.78 -7.55
C VAL A 149 1.63 1.02 -8.51
N LEU A 150 2.82 0.62 -8.11
CA LEU A 150 4.04 0.74 -8.89
C LEU A 150 4.16 -0.41 -9.88
N ASP A 151 4.70 -0.11 -11.05
CA ASP A 151 5.30 -1.12 -11.90
C ASP A 151 6.54 -1.70 -11.22
N ALA A 152 6.72 -3.02 -11.28
CA ALA A 152 7.80 -3.72 -10.59
C ALA A 152 9.20 -3.25 -11.03
N GLU A 153 9.36 -2.74 -12.25
CA GLU A 153 10.66 -2.28 -12.77
C GLU A 153 11.15 -1.02 -12.05
N CYS A 154 10.24 -0.13 -11.62
CA CYS A 154 10.61 1.13 -10.97
C CYS A 154 10.80 1.00 -9.45
N ARG A 155 10.69 -0.19 -8.85
CA ARG A 155 10.74 -0.39 -7.40
C ARG A 155 11.99 0.19 -6.72
N TRP A 156 13.15 0.06 -7.34
CA TRP A 156 14.39 0.59 -6.80
C TRP A 156 14.50 2.11 -6.97
N ASP A 157 14.00 2.66 -8.07
CA ASP A 157 13.88 4.11 -8.26
C ASP A 157 12.96 4.75 -7.23
N TRP A 158 11.87 4.06 -6.88
CA TRP A 158 10.98 4.51 -5.82
C TRP A 158 11.63 4.47 -4.44
N LEU A 159 12.41 3.42 -4.16
CA LEU A 159 13.04 3.20 -2.86
C LEU A 159 14.37 3.94 -2.69
N ASP A 160 14.94 4.53 -3.73
CA ASP A 160 16.25 5.19 -3.73
C ASP A 160 16.27 6.37 -2.73
N PRO A 161 16.98 6.25 -1.58
CA PRO A 161 16.98 7.27 -0.55
C PRO A 161 17.71 8.57 -0.97
N ASP A 162 18.57 8.51 -2.01
CA ASP A 162 19.28 9.66 -2.56
C ASP A 162 18.39 10.50 -3.46
N ARG A 163 17.34 9.95 -4.00
CA ARG A 163 16.37 10.64 -4.82
C ARG A 163 15.41 11.41 -3.92
N THR A 164 15.80 12.59 -3.45
CA THR A 164 15.03 13.41 -2.48
C THR A 164 14.17 14.48 -3.13
N GLU A 165 14.53 14.91 -4.35
CA GLU A 165 13.81 15.95 -5.05
C GLU A 165 12.48 15.44 -5.60
N ARG A 166 11.41 16.21 -5.41
CA ARG A 166 10.04 15.88 -5.78
C ARG A 166 9.90 15.45 -7.25
N GLU A 167 10.49 16.23 -8.15
CA GLU A 167 10.44 15.99 -9.60
C GLU A 167 11.20 14.71 -9.97
N ALA A 168 12.34 14.47 -9.34
CA ALA A 168 13.13 13.25 -9.55
C ALA A 168 12.39 12.00 -9.05
N ILE A 169 11.74 12.07 -7.88
CA ILE A 169 10.89 10.99 -7.37
C ILE A 169 9.75 10.70 -8.34
N ARG A 170 9.06 11.73 -8.81
CA ARG A 170 7.95 11.58 -9.77
C ARG A 170 8.40 10.98 -11.10
N ALA A 171 9.53 11.42 -11.63
CA ALA A 171 10.08 10.92 -12.89
C ALA A 171 10.45 9.42 -12.79
N GLY A 172 10.93 8.97 -11.62
CA GLY A 172 11.22 7.55 -11.37
C GLY A 172 10.02 6.71 -10.94
N THR A 173 8.82 7.31 -10.84
CA THR A 173 7.61 6.59 -10.41
C THR A 173 6.79 6.15 -11.63
N VAL A 174 6.95 4.90 -12.04
CA VAL A 174 6.14 4.28 -13.08
C VAL A 174 4.96 3.56 -12.42
N ARG A 175 3.78 3.83 -12.93
CA ARG A 175 2.54 3.21 -12.44
C ARG A 175 2.26 1.92 -13.19
N LEU A 176 1.77 0.94 -12.46
CA LEU A 176 1.20 -0.25 -13.08
C LEU A 176 0.09 0.14 -14.07
N ASN A 177 0.08 -0.51 -15.24
CA ASN A 177 -1.01 -0.36 -16.19
C ASN A 177 -2.36 -0.73 -15.53
N PRO A 178 -3.32 0.18 -15.41
CA PRO A 178 -4.59 -0.09 -14.74
C PRO A 178 -5.44 -1.16 -15.44
N ASP A 179 -5.19 -1.46 -16.71
CA ASP A 179 -5.90 -2.51 -17.45
C ASP A 179 -5.57 -3.92 -16.98
N THR A 180 -4.44 -4.09 -16.26
CA THR A 180 -4.06 -5.35 -15.63
C THR A 180 -4.80 -5.63 -14.32
N LEU A 181 -5.62 -4.69 -13.85
CA LEU A 181 -6.42 -4.86 -12.65
C LEU A 181 -7.79 -5.45 -12.98
N ILE A 182 -8.17 -6.46 -12.23
CA ILE A 182 -9.52 -7.04 -12.24
C ILE A 182 -10.20 -6.84 -10.89
N TYR A 183 -11.51 -6.95 -10.86
CA TYR A 183 -12.29 -6.80 -9.63
C TYR A 183 -13.57 -7.62 -9.68
N HIS A 184 -14.03 -8.03 -8.52
CA HIS A 184 -15.32 -8.70 -8.35
C HIS A 184 -15.94 -8.38 -6.98
N PRO A 185 -17.27 -8.45 -6.84
CA PRO A 185 -17.91 -8.26 -5.55
C PRO A 185 -17.60 -9.44 -4.62
N VAL A 186 -17.43 -9.13 -3.34
CA VAL A 186 -17.13 -10.11 -2.29
C VAL A 186 -18.14 -10.02 -1.14
N SER A 187 -18.09 -10.98 -0.24
CA SER A 187 -18.96 -11.04 0.93
C SER A 187 -18.74 -9.85 1.87
N THR A 188 -19.84 -9.34 2.44
CA THR A 188 -19.78 -8.31 3.49
C THR A 188 -19.12 -8.79 4.79
N ARG A 189 -18.75 -10.05 4.91
CA ARG A 189 -17.93 -10.58 6.02
C ARG A 189 -16.63 -9.80 6.19
N VAL A 190 -16.03 -9.29 5.10
CA VAL A 190 -14.82 -8.47 5.12
C VAL A 190 -14.96 -7.19 5.96
N ASN A 191 -16.18 -6.74 6.26
CA ASN A 191 -16.42 -5.59 7.14
C ASN A 191 -16.08 -5.87 8.61
N ARG A 192 -15.83 -7.13 8.96
CA ARG A 192 -15.47 -7.56 10.31
C ARG A 192 -13.98 -7.87 10.36
N PRO A 193 -13.14 -7.03 11.02
CA PRO A 193 -11.69 -7.29 11.10
C PRO A 193 -11.29 -8.62 11.76
N SER A 194 -12.21 -9.25 12.49
CA SER A 194 -11.99 -10.57 13.09
C SER A 194 -12.15 -11.74 12.12
N GLU A 195 -12.73 -11.50 10.93
CA GLU A 195 -12.81 -12.47 9.86
C GLU A 195 -11.53 -12.39 9.03
N ASP A 196 -10.81 -13.50 8.90
CA ASP A 196 -9.54 -13.56 8.18
C ASP A 196 -9.35 -14.99 7.60
N ASP A 197 -10.02 -15.26 6.49
CA ASP A 197 -9.99 -16.56 5.80
C ASP A 197 -10.05 -16.38 4.28
N PRO A 198 -9.61 -17.38 3.48
CA PRO A 198 -9.56 -17.28 2.03
C PRO A 198 -10.92 -17.02 1.36
N GLY A 199 -12.04 -17.38 1.98
CA GLY A 199 -13.38 -17.11 1.43
C GLY A 199 -13.74 -15.62 1.35
N LEU A 200 -12.94 -14.73 1.97
CA LEU A 200 -13.16 -13.29 1.89
C LEU A 200 -12.80 -12.68 0.54
N ILE A 201 -11.92 -13.33 -0.23
CA ILE A 201 -11.51 -12.88 -1.56
C ILE A 201 -12.29 -13.57 -2.69
N GLU A 202 -13.18 -14.51 -2.36
CA GLU A 202 -13.99 -15.21 -3.35
C GLU A 202 -15.13 -14.33 -3.87
N ALA A 203 -15.40 -14.44 -5.18
CA ALA A 203 -16.53 -13.75 -5.80
C ALA A 203 -17.86 -14.27 -5.27
N ILE A 204 -18.76 -13.35 -4.94
CA ILE A 204 -20.16 -13.69 -4.68
C ILE A 204 -20.93 -13.73 -6.00
N THR A 205 -21.85 -14.67 -6.12
CA THR A 205 -22.77 -14.80 -7.28
C THR A 205 -23.94 -13.84 -7.18
#